data_74a5abeebcd744270fbe41af82a5ccd6
#
_entry.id   74a5abeebcd744270fbe41af82a5ccd6
#
_cell.length_a   1.000
_cell.length_b   1.000
_cell.length_c   1.000
_cell.angle_alpha   90.00
_cell.angle_beta   90.00
_cell.angle_gamma   90.00
#
_symmetry.space_group_name_H-M   'P 1'
#
loop_
_entity.id
_entity.type
_entity.pdbx_description
1 polymer ?
#
loop_
_entity_poly.entity_id
_entity_poly.type
_entity_poly.pdbx_seq_one_letter_code
_entity_poly.pdbx_strand_id
1 'polypeptide(L)'
;MSSFCVIGSGISGATIANLLSKKHTIDLFDKARGPGGRASFKRLDKIKGFDHGTQYISPKTPAFKKFIKELIRKKVLKNWGGKHLFLDQIKKEKKNHTKIIGRKGNNDINKY
;
A
#
# COMPACT_ATOMS: atom_id res chain seq x y z
N MET A 1 17.00 -24.57 2.96
CA MET A 1 15.96 -23.76 2.30
C MET A 1 14.62 -24.48 2.42
N SER A 2 13.63 -23.79 2.91
CA SER A 2 12.26 -24.35 3.08
C SER A 2 11.32 -23.75 2.04
N SER A 3 10.20 -24.40 1.82
CA SER A 3 9.11 -23.87 0.98
C SER A 3 7.93 -23.47 1.86
N PHE A 4 7.33 -22.33 1.57
CA PHE A 4 6.18 -21.80 2.30
C PHE A 4 5.07 -21.44 1.33
N CYS A 5 3.85 -21.67 1.75
CA CYS A 5 2.65 -21.22 1.08
C CYS A 5 2.06 -20.04 1.87
N VAL A 6 1.86 -18.91 1.20
CA VAL A 6 1.20 -17.72 1.77
C VAL A 6 -0.15 -17.54 1.07
N ILE A 7 -1.22 -17.47 1.85
CA ILE A 7 -2.57 -17.28 1.34
C ILE A 7 -3.03 -15.87 1.62
N GLY A 8 -3.31 -15.12 0.56
CA GLY A 8 -3.72 -13.73 0.59
C GLY A 8 -2.57 -12.76 0.29
N SER A 9 -2.75 -11.90 -0.72
CA SER A 9 -1.79 -10.87 -1.15
C SER A 9 -2.15 -9.46 -0.68
N GLY A 10 -2.84 -9.35 0.45
CA GLY A 10 -2.96 -8.11 1.17
C GLY A 10 -1.61 -7.67 1.74
N ILE A 11 -1.55 -6.52 2.43
CA ILE A 11 -0.27 -5.96 2.91
C ILE A 11 0.50 -6.94 3.81
N SER A 12 -0.18 -7.69 4.67
CA SER A 12 0.45 -8.67 5.56
C SER A 12 1.05 -9.85 4.79
N GLY A 13 0.28 -10.45 3.88
CA GLY A 13 0.73 -11.58 3.07
C GLY A 13 1.87 -11.18 2.13
N ALA A 14 1.76 -10.04 1.45
CA ALA A 14 2.82 -9.53 0.60
C ALA A 14 4.11 -9.23 1.39
N THR A 15 3.99 -8.66 2.60
CA THR A 15 5.14 -8.35 3.45
C THR A 15 5.86 -9.62 3.90
N ILE A 16 5.12 -10.61 4.41
CA ILE A 16 5.76 -11.85 4.87
C ILE A 16 6.36 -12.65 3.71
N ALA A 17 5.68 -12.69 2.57
CA ALA A 17 6.20 -13.32 1.36
C ALA A 17 7.52 -12.67 0.91
N ASN A 18 7.59 -11.34 0.88
CA ASN A 18 8.80 -10.60 0.55
C ASN A 18 9.95 -10.89 1.53
N LEU A 19 9.67 -10.90 2.84
CA LEU A 19 10.70 -11.16 3.85
C LEU A 19 11.26 -12.59 3.76
N LEU A 20 10.40 -13.57 3.59
CA LEU A 20 10.79 -14.98 3.52
C LEU A 20 11.46 -15.34 2.18
N SER A 21 11.07 -14.70 1.07
CA SER A 21 11.61 -14.99 -0.26
C SER A 21 13.12 -14.75 -0.38
N LYS A 22 13.72 -14.01 0.54
CA LYS A 22 15.17 -13.79 0.60
C LYS A 22 15.97 -15.06 0.91
N LYS A 23 15.36 -16.05 1.56
CA LYS A 23 16.03 -17.27 2.02
C LYS A 23 15.23 -18.55 1.72
N HIS A 24 14.01 -18.44 1.23
CA HIS A 24 13.08 -19.54 1.07
C HIS A 24 12.32 -19.45 -0.25
N THR A 25 11.77 -20.55 -0.69
CA THR A 25 10.82 -20.58 -1.80
C THR A 25 9.42 -20.23 -1.29
N ILE A 26 8.75 -19.29 -1.96
CA ILE A 26 7.43 -18.81 -1.54
C ILE A 26 6.43 -18.95 -2.68
N ASP A 27 5.33 -19.61 -2.40
CA ASP A 27 4.15 -19.64 -3.25
C ASP A 27 3.08 -18.73 -2.61
N LEU A 28 2.72 -17.66 -3.29
CA LEU A 28 1.73 -16.69 -2.82
C LEU A 28 0.44 -16.85 -3.63
N PHE A 29 -0.63 -17.25 -2.96
CA PHE A 29 -1.94 -17.44 -3.56
C PHE A 29 -2.92 -16.35 -3.11
N ASP A 30 -3.74 -15.86 -4.04
CA ASP A 30 -4.84 -14.95 -3.74
C ASP A 30 -6.07 -15.31 -4.60
N LYS A 31 -7.25 -15.22 -4.01
CA LYS A 31 -8.49 -15.43 -4.76
C LYS A 31 -8.81 -14.27 -5.71
N ALA A 32 -8.27 -13.09 -5.44
CA ALA A 32 -8.45 -11.91 -6.28
C ALA A 32 -7.52 -11.94 -7.51
N ARG A 33 -7.91 -11.24 -8.56
CA ARG A 33 -7.13 -11.14 -9.80
C ARG A 33 -5.86 -10.28 -9.67
N GLY A 34 -5.67 -9.63 -8.54
CA GLY A 34 -4.49 -8.80 -8.29
C GLY A 34 -4.27 -8.55 -6.81
N PRO A 35 -3.05 -8.13 -6.43
CA PRO A 35 -2.72 -7.84 -5.04
C PRO A 35 -3.48 -6.61 -4.53
N GLY A 36 -3.64 -6.49 -3.23
CA GLY A 36 -4.20 -5.28 -2.62
C GLY A 36 -4.95 -5.51 -1.34
N GLY A 37 -5.85 -6.47 -1.30
CA GLY A 37 -6.74 -6.62 -0.16
C GLY A 37 -7.51 -5.31 0.10
N ARG A 38 -7.38 -4.74 1.30
CA ARG A 38 -7.97 -3.45 1.66
C ARG A 38 -7.27 -2.22 1.04
N ALA A 39 -6.11 -2.39 0.44
CA ALA A 39 -5.43 -1.37 -0.36
C ALA A 39 -5.66 -1.62 -1.86
N SER A 40 -6.89 -1.97 -2.23
CA SER A 40 -7.23 -2.39 -3.58
C SER A 40 -7.46 -1.21 -4.53
N PHE A 41 -7.17 -1.48 -5.80
CA PHE A 41 -7.32 -0.53 -6.90
C PHE A 41 -8.26 -1.12 -7.95
N LYS A 42 -9.30 -0.39 -8.31
CA LYS A 42 -10.25 -0.77 -9.36
C LYS A 42 -9.80 -0.24 -10.71
N ARG A 43 -9.55 -1.13 -11.64
CA ARG A 43 -9.28 -0.75 -13.03
C ARG A 43 -10.60 -0.52 -13.77
N LEU A 44 -10.69 0.59 -14.48
CA LEU A 44 -11.80 0.88 -15.41
C LEU A 44 -11.44 0.42 -16.81
N ASP A 45 -10.19 0.72 -17.24
CA ASP A 45 -9.62 0.29 -18.52
C ASP A 45 -8.11 0.01 -18.37
N LYS A 46 -7.38 -0.09 -19.48
CA LYS A 46 -5.93 -0.33 -19.47
C LYS A 46 -5.10 0.78 -18.81
N ILE A 47 -5.62 2.00 -18.75
CA ILE A 47 -4.89 3.20 -18.34
C ILE A 47 -5.48 3.81 -17.07
N LYS A 48 -6.79 3.76 -16.89
CA LYS A 48 -7.54 4.46 -15.84
C LYS A 48 -8.03 3.51 -14.76
N GLY A 49 -8.10 4.03 -13.55
CA GLY A 49 -8.68 3.35 -12.40
C GLY A 49 -8.65 4.26 -11.16
N PHE A 50 -9.10 3.73 -10.06
CA PHE A 50 -9.15 4.44 -8.78
C PHE A 50 -8.96 3.50 -7.60
N ASP A 51 -8.44 4.05 -6.51
CA ASP A 51 -8.41 3.39 -5.22
C ASP A 51 -9.82 3.33 -4.64
N HIS A 52 -10.28 2.15 -4.25
CA HIS A 52 -11.61 1.96 -3.67
C HIS A 52 -11.58 1.36 -2.27
N GLY A 53 -10.41 1.16 -1.73
CA GLY A 53 -10.17 0.73 -0.36
C GLY A 53 -9.48 1.84 0.43
N THR A 54 -8.20 1.64 0.77
CA THR A 54 -7.38 2.65 1.44
C THR A 54 -7.20 3.88 0.56
N GLN A 55 -7.58 5.03 1.06
CA GLN A 55 -7.44 6.31 0.32
C GLN A 55 -5.99 6.80 0.31
N TYR A 56 -5.29 6.65 1.42
CA TYR A 56 -3.89 7.05 1.59
C TYR A 56 -3.24 6.27 2.72
N ILE A 57 -1.91 6.34 2.79
CA ILE A 57 -1.10 5.73 3.83
C ILE A 57 -0.58 6.83 4.75
N SER A 58 -0.77 6.67 6.06
CA SER A 58 -0.25 7.58 7.08
C SER A 58 0.62 6.80 8.07
N PRO A 59 1.96 6.75 7.84
CA PRO A 59 2.84 5.96 8.69
C PRO A 59 3.01 6.62 10.05
N LYS A 60 2.81 5.86 11.13
CA LYS A 60 2.92 6.36 12.51
C LYS A 60 4.17 5.86 13.21
N THR A 61 4.48 4.57 13.11
CA THR A 61 5.63 3.98 13.80
C THR A 61 6.96 4.28 13.09
N PRO A 62 8.08 4.39 13.81
CA PRO A 62 9.40 4.62 13.22
C PRO A 62 9.78 3.57 12.18
N ALA A 63 9.52 2.30 12.45
CA ALA A 63 9.81 1.20 11.52
C ALA A 63 9.01 1.33 10.22
N PHE A 64 7.72 1.63 10.30
CA PHE A 64 6.89 1.81 9.14
C PHE A 64 7.23 3.09 8.35
N LYS A 65 7.59 4.17 9.05
CA LYS A 65 8.13 5.39 8.40
C LYS A 65 9.39 5.12 7.59
N LYS A 66 10.31 4.31 8.12
CA LYS A 66 11.54 3.90 7.43
C LYS A 66 11.22 3.09 6.17
N PHE A 67 10.32 2.11 6.27
CA PHE A 67 9.86 1.31 5.15
C PHE A 67 9.22 2.17 4.05
N ILE A 68 8.32 3.07 4.42
CA ILE A 68 7.66 3.99 3.47
C ILE A 68 8.68 4.92 2.77
N LYS A 69 9.66 5.45 3.50
CA LYS A 69 10.74 6.27 2.89
C LYS A 69 11.52 5.49 1.83
N GLU A 70 11.80 4.23 2.07
CA GLU A 70 12.46 3.37 1.10
C GLU A 70 11.63 3.18 -0.16
N LEU A 71 10.32 2.94 -0.02
CA LEU A 71 9.41 2.80 -1.15
C LEU A 71 9.23 4.10 -1.95
N ILE A 72 9.29 5.26 -1.29
CA ILE A 72 9.31 6.56 -1.96
C ILE A 72 10.61 6.72 -2.75
N ARG A 73 11.76 6.40 -2.15
CA ARG A 73 13.07 6.43 -2.83
C ARG A 73 13.09 5.53 -4.07
N LYS A 74 12.48 4.35 -3.99
CA LYS A 74 12.33 3.41 -5.11
C LYS A 74 11.22 3.79 -6.11
N LYS A 75 10.58 4.93 -5.92
CA LYS A 75 9.50 5.45 -6.78
C LYS A 75 8.26 4.56 -6.86
N VAL A 76 8.02 3.74 -5.86
CA VAL A 76 6.79 2.94 -5.69
C VAL A 76 5.66 3.80 -5.14
N LEU A 77 5.97 4.59 -4.13
CA LEU A 77 5.05 5.53 -3.47
C LEU A 77 5.47 6.97 -3.72
N LYS A 78 4.56 7.89 -3.43
CA LYS A 78 4.81 9.35 -3.47
C LYS A 78 4.01 10.06 -2.38
N ASN A 79 4.48 11.24 -1.98
CA ASN A 79 3.68 12.13 -1.15
C ASN A 79 2.43 12.60 -1.91
N TRP A 80 1.31 12.61 -1.23
CA TRP A 80 0.08 13.18 -1.77
C TRP A 80 0.08 14.67 -1.51
N GLY A 81 0.52 15.44 -2.50
CA GLY A 81 0.59 16.90 -2.44
C GLY A 81 -0.80 17.56 -2.44
N GLY A 82 -0.82 18.87 -2.18
CA GLY A 82 -2.03 19.68 -2.16
C GLY A 82 -2.53 19.98 -0.74
N LYS A 83 -3.62 20.71 -0.68
CA LYS A 83 -4.29 21.04 0.59
C LYS A 83 -5.34 19.99 0.88
N HIS A 84 -5.27 19.39 2.06
CA HIS A 84 -6.26 18.43 2.54
C HIS A 84 -7.13 19.09 3.60
N LEU A 85 -8.45 19.10 3.39
CA LEU A 85 -9.41 19.66 4.30
C LEU A 85 -10.28 18.54 4.87
N PHE A 86 -10.36 18.47 6.20
CA PHE A 86 -11.33 17.64 6.88
C PHE A 86 -12.57 18.48 7.19
N LEU A 87 -13.68 18.08 6.60
CA LEU A 87 -14.99 18.67 6.89
C LEU A 87 -15.63 17.83 7.99
N ASP A 88 -15.41 18.22 9.24
CA ASP A 88 -16.22 17.75 10.34
C ASP A 88 -17.32 18.78 10.62
N GLN A 89 -18.51 18.33 11.02
CA GLN A 89 -19.68 19.22 11.22
C GLN A 89 -19.45 20.29 12.28
N ILE A 90 -18.40 20.18 13.11
CA ILE A 90 -18.17 21.06 14.26
C ILE A 90 -16.82 21.79 14.24
N LYS A 91 -15.78 21.31 13.56
CA LYS A 91 -14.44 21.95 13.54
C LYS A 91 -13.71 21.73 12.21
N LYS A 92 -13.29 22.84 11.61
CA LYS A 92 -12.28 22.82 10.53
C LYS A 92 -10.90 22.58 11.14
N GLU A 93 -10.49 21.35 11.35
CA GLU A 93 -9.13 21.05 11.78
C GLU A 93 -8.22 20.84 10.58
N LYS A 94 -7.20 21.70 10.45
CA LYS A 94 -6.03 21.43 9.60
C LYS A 94 -5.16 20.39 10.30
N LYS A 95 -5.41 19.10 10.07
CA LYS A 95 -4.47 18.07 10.50
C LYS A 95 -3.35 17.97 9.48
N ASN A 96 -2.18 18.49 9.80
CA ASN A 96 -0.95 18.32 9.03
C ASN A 96 -0.42 16.89 9.20
N HIS A 97 -1.11 15.91 8.62
CA HIS A 97 -0.60 14.54 8.54
C HIS A 97 0.02 14.32 7.15
N THR A 98 1.24 13.79 7.13
CA THR A 98 1.85 13.30 5.90
C THR A 98 0.98 12.19 5.33
N LYS A 99 0.48 12.40 4.13
CA LYS A 99 -0.32 11.44 3.38
C LYS A 99 0.50 10.92 2.21
N ILE A 100 0.50 9.62 2.04
CA ILE A 100 1.28 8.92 1.04
C ILE A 100 0.35 8.06 0.20
N ILE A 101 0.58 8.06 -1.10
CA ILE A 101 -0.19 7.29 -2.06
C ILE A 101 0.73 6.49 -2.98
N GLY A 102 0.21 5.42 -3.55
CA GLY A 102 0.85 4.69 -4.64
C GLY A 102 0.96 5.56 -5.89
N ARG A 103 1.96 5.33 -6.71
CA ARG A 103 2.13 6.10 -7.96
C ARG A 103 1.07 5.81 -8.99
N LYS A 104 0.65 4.55 -9.11
CA LYS A 104 -0.40 4.08 -10.01
C LYS A 104 -1.69 3.74 -9.27
N GLY A 105 -1.58 3.36 -8.01
CA GLY A 105 -2.66 3.00 -7.10
C GLY A 105 -2.09 2.54 -5.76
N ASN A 106 -2.86 2.61 -4.68
CA ASN A 106 -2.37 2.27 -3.35
C ASN A 106 -1.99 0.80 -3.18
N ASN A 107 -2.45 -0.09 -4.06
CA ASN A 107 -2.01 -1.47 -4.10
C ASN A 107 -0.55 -1.65 -4.59
N ASP A 108 0.12 -0.60 -5.04
CA ASP A 108 1.53 -0.66 -5.41
C ASP A 108 2.43 -1.08 -4.24
N ILE A 109 2.05 -0.75 -3.01
CA ILE A 109 2.77 -1.21 -1.81
C ILE A 109 2.81 -2.74 -1.69
N ASN A 110 1.81 -3.43 -2.20
CA ASN A 110 1.71 -4.88 -2.12
C ASN A 110 2.42 -5.62 -3.28
N LYS A 111 2.82 -4.88 -4.29
CA LYS A 111 3.55 -5.42 -5.45
C LYS A 111 5.07 -5.42 -5.23
N TYR A 112 5.52 -4.74 -4.20
CA TYR A 112 6.91 -4.61 -3.82
C TYR A 112 7.30 -5.64 -2.75
#